data_7f07a79b0c2d09db40abee7a7eff6578
#
_entry.id   7f07a79b0c2d09db40abee7a7eff6578
#
_cell.length_a   1.000
_cell.length_b   1.000
_cell.length_c   1.000
_cell.angle_alpha   90.00
_cell.angle_beta   90.00
_cell.angle_gamma   90.00
#
_symmetry.space_group_name_H-M   'P 1'
#
loop_
_entity.id
_entity.type
_entity.pdbx_description
1 polymer ?
#
loop_
_entity_poly.entity_id
_entity_poly.type
_entity_poly.pdbx_seq_one_letter_code
_entity_poly.pdbx_strand_id
1 'polypeptide(L)'
;MLCGSLPSYPRQHVCHCGRQGKEDTMSRKKTRNTKSKIVSAAWQLFYQQGYDDTTIDEIVEASGTSKGSFYHYFDSKDSLLTSLSYLFDEKYEELIETMDPSLSPIDKLIHMNHELFMMIENTVSVSLLSQLFSSQLVTKGERHLLEPNRTYYKLLRQITIEGQQQG
;
A
#
# COMPACT_ATOMS: atom_id res chain seq x y z
N MET A 1 9.09 -68.27 15.80
CA MET A 1 7.71 -68.59 15.44
C MET A 1 6.82 -67.55 16.08
N LEU A 2 6.29 -66.67 15.34
CA LEU A 2 4.98 -66.01 15.44
C LEU A 2 4.97 -64.85 14.44
N CYS A 3 4.29 -65.11 13.35
CA CYS A 3 4.01 -64.17 12.30
C CYS A 3 2.91 -63.25 12.79
N GLY A 4 3.20 -61.98 13.01
CA GLY A 4 2.22 -60.92 13.35
C GLY A 4 1.85 -60.12 12.13
N SER A 5 0.61 -60.26 11.71
CA SER A 5 -0.03 -59.59 10.57
C SER A 5 -0.11 -58.09 10.77
N LEU A 6 0.36 -57.30 9.81
CA LEU A 6 0.15 -55.85 9.75
C LEU A 6 -1.28 -55.53 9.31
N PRO A 7 -1.97 -54.58 9.96
CA PRO A 7 -3.28 -54.13 9.52
C PRO A 7 -3.20 -53.22 8.29
N SER A 8 -4.06 -53.51 7.29
CA SER A 8 -4.29 -52.73 6.09
C SER A 8 -4.87 -51.38 6.40
N TYR A 9 -4.18 -50.29 5.98
CA TYR A 9 -4.70 -48.92 5.96
C TYR A 9 -5.69 -48.71 4.81
N PRO A 10 -6.84 -48.05 5.05
CA PRO A 10 -7.77 -47.72 3.99
C PRO A 10 -7.23 -46.58 3.13
N ARG A 11 -7.42 -46.69 1.81
CA ARG A 11 -7.10 -45.66 0.82
C ARG A 11 -7.82 -44.38 1.16
N GLN A 12 -7.08 -43.34 1.47
CA GLN A 12 -7.61 -41.99 1.65
C GLN A 12 -8.00 -41.41 0.30
N HIS A 13 -9.24 -40.96 0.23
CA HIS A 13 -9.80 -40.12 -0.83
C HIS A 13 -8.91 -38.91 -1.07
N VAL A 14 -8.40 -38.77 -2.30
CA VAL A 14 -7.69 -37.56 -2.76
C VAL A 14 -8.75 -36.47 -2.91
N CYS A 15 -8.85 -35.59 -1.92
CA CYS A 15 -9.60 -34.35 -2.03
C CYS A 15 -8.94 -33.45 -3.08
N HIS A 16 -9.62 -33.24 -4.20
CA HIS A 16 -9.31 -32.20 -5.19
C HIS A 16 -9.65 -30.83 -4.61
N CYS A 17 -8.78 -30.31 -3.75
CA CYS A 17 -8.90 -28.94 -3.21
C CYS A 17 -7.56 -28.21 -3.44
N GLY A 18 -7.29 -27.85 -4.70
CA GLY A 18 -6.01 -27.27 -5.08
C GLY A 18 -6.04 -26.21 -6.20
N ARG A 19 -7.20 -25.84 -6.73
CA ARG A 19 -7.27 -24.85 -7.82
C ARG A 19 -7.81 -23.46 -7.47
N GLN A 20 -8.63 -23.33 -6.45
CA GLN A 20 -9.25 -22.03 -6.12
C GLN A 20 -8.29 -21.04 -5.43
N GLY A 21 -7.35 -21.50 -4.61
CA GLY A 21 -6.44 -20.63 -3.87
C GLY A 21 -5.37 -19.93 -4.72
N LYS A 22 -5.04 -20.45 -5.91
CA LYS A 22 -4.05 -19.80 -6.81
C LYS A 22 -4.65 -18.74 -7.72
N GLU A 23 -5.90 -18.87 -8.11
CA GLU A 23 -6.60 -17.88 -8.93
C GLU A 23 -6.94 -16.63 -8.12
N ASP A 24 -7.35 -16.79 -6.86
CA ASP A 24 -7.65 -15.66 -5.96
C ASP A 24 -6.40 -14.83 -5.63
N THR A 25 -5.25 -15.45 -5.41
CA THR A 25 -3.99 -14.74 -5.15
C THR A 25 -3.44 -14.04 -6.39
N MET A 26 -3.57 -14.62 -7.57
CA MET A 26 -3.18 -13.97 -8.83
C MET A 26 -4.12 -12.82 -9.20
N SER A 27 -5.41 -12.96 -8.96
CA SER A 27 -6.40 -11.89 -9.18
C SER A 27 -6.14 -10.70 -8.27
N ARG A 28 -5.95 -10.92 -6.97
CA ARG A 28 -5.61 -9.87 -5.99
C ARG A 28 -4.29 -9.16 -6.33
N LYS A 29 -3.27 -9.88 -6.76
CA LYS A 29 -1.98 -9.31 -7.16
C LYS A 29 -2.10 -8.48 -8.44
N LYS A 30 -2.90 -8.92 -9.43
CA LYS A 30 -3.17 -8.19 -10.67
C LYS A 30 -3.98 -6.92 -10.41
N THR A 31 -4.97 -6.98 -9.53
CA THR A 31 -5.82 -5.86 -9.11
C THR A 31 -5.01 -4.78 -8.37
N ARG A 32 -4.18 -5.19 -7.39
CA ARG A 32 -3.25 -4.29 -6.67
C ARG A 32 -2.29 -3.60 -7.65
N ASN A 33 -1.77 -4.32 -8.65
CA ASN A 33 -0.86 -3.77 -9.64
C ASN A 33 -1.55 -2.71 -10.54
N THR A 34 -2.80 -2.91 -10.96
CA THR A 34 -3.52 -1.94 -11.81
C THR A 34 -3.81 -0.64 -11.05
N LYS A 35 -4.29 -0.74 -9.81
CA LYS A 35 -4.53 0.44 -8.95
C LYS A 35 -3.24 1.22 -8.71
N SER A 36 -2.14 0.55 -8.36
CA SER A 36 -0.84 1.16 -8.14
C SER A 36 -0.32 1.87 -9.40
N LYS A 37 -0.47 1.27 -10.58
CA LYS A 37 -0.10 1.91 -11.86
C LYS A 37 -0.86 3.21 -12.12
N ILE A 38 -2.17 3.22 -11.89
CA ILE A 38 -3.00 4.43 -12.04
C ILE A 38 -2.53 5.52 -11.09
N VAL A 39 -2.32 5.16 -9.81
CA VAL A 39 -1.86 6.10 -8.79
C VAL A 39 -0.49 6.67 -9.16
N SER A 40 0.49 5.83 -9.48
CA SER A 40 1.84 6.29 -9.83
C SER A 40 1.85 7.18 -11.07
N ALA A 41 1.09 6.85 -12.12
CA ALA A 41 0.97 7.68 -13.32
C ALA A 41 0.32 9.04 -13.00
N ALA A 42 -0.75 9.04 -12.20
CA ALA A 42 -1.43 10.26 -11.79
C ALA A 42 -0.48 11.18 -11.01
N TRP A 43 0.26 10.64 -10.04
CA TRP A 43 1.20 11.41 -9.24
C TRP A 43 2.35 11.97 -10.05
N GLN A 44 2.86 11.21 -11.02
CA GLN A 44 3.88 11.69 -11.94
C GLN A 44 3.38 12.87 -12.78
N LEU A 45 2.17 12.79 -13.34
CA LEU A 45 1.56 13.87 -14.09
C LEU A 45 1.25 15.09 -13.22
N PHE A 46 0.71 14.89 -12.01
CA PHE A 46 0.49 15.97 -11.04
C PHE A 46 1.77 16.71 -10.68
N TYR A 47 2.88 16.00 -10.57
CA TYR A 47 4.19 16.60 -10.32
C TYR A 47 4.70 17.40 -11.53
N GLN A 48 4.55 16.86 -12.75
CA GLN A 48 5.09 17.44 -13.97
C GLN A 48 4.32 18.68 -14.45
N GLN A 49 3.00 18.62 -14.44
CA GLN A 49 2.14 19.66 -15.04
C GLN A 49 1.12 20.26 -14.07
N GLY A 50 1.05 19.75 -12.85
CA GLY A 50 0.08 20.20 -11.86
C GLY A 50 -1.21 19.40 -11.84
N TYR A 51 -1.92 19.49 -10.73
CA TYR A 51 -3.17 18.73 -10.53
C TYR A 51 -4.29 19.22 -11.46
N ASP A 52 -4.47 20.55 -11.58
CA ASP A 52 -5.59 21.13 -12.32
C ASP A 52 -5.49 20.83 -13.84
N ASP A 53 -4.30 20.89 -14.39
CA ASP A 53 -4.03 20.67 -15.81
C ASP A 53 -3.96 19.17 -16.19
N THR A 54 -3.97 18.26 -15.23
CA THR A 54 -3.95 16.82 -15.49
C THR A 54 -5.36 16.28 -15.70
N THR A 55 -5.56 15.54 -16.77
CA THR A 55 -6.84 14.91 -17.14
C THR A 55 -6.84 13.41 -16.82
N ILE A 56 -8.04 12.83 -16.63
CA ILE A 56 -8.20 11.38 -16.44
C ILE A 56 -7.72 10.61 -17.68
N ASP A 57 -7.89 11.15 -18.87
CA ASP A 57 -7.47 10.50 -20.12
C ASP A 57 -5.95 10.38 -20.19
N GLU A 58 -5.21 11.41 -19.82
CA GLU A 58 -3.75 11.35 -19.72
C GLU A 58 -3.27 10.34 -18.68
N ILE A 59 -3.95 10.27 -17.52
CA ILE A 59 -3.63 9.28 -16.47
C ILE A 59 -3.84 7.86 -16.98
N VAL A 60 -4.93 7.60 -17.69
CA VAL A 60 -5.26 6.29 -18.27
C VAL A 60 -4.21 5.89 -19.30
N GLU A 61 -3.81 6.82 -20.17
CA GLU A 61 -2.78 6.60 -21.19
C GLU A 61 -1.42 6.32 -20.53
N ALA A 62 -0.98 7.18 -19.62
CA ALA A 62 0.31 7.05 -18.94
C ALA A 62 0.42 5.76 -18.09
N SER A 63 -0.68 5.33 -17.48
CA SER A 63 -0.71 4.10 -16.69
C SER A 63 -0.80 2.82 -17.52
N GLY A 64 -1.06 2.93 -18.83
CA GLY A 64 -1.31 1.79 -19.72
C GLY A 64 -2.55 0.99 -19.29
N THR A 65 -3.55 1.65 -18.74
CA THR A 65 -4.80 1.03 -18.29
C THR A 65 -5.99 1.47 -19.17
N SER A 66 -7.20 1.05 -18.82
CA SER A 66 -8.42 1.50 -19.51
C SER A 66 -9.20 2.49 -18.65
N LYS A 67 -10.01 3.33 -19.30
CA LYS A 67 -10.94 4.25 -18.60
C LYS A 67 -11.90 3.51 -17.67
N GLY A 68 -12.35 2.32 -18.07
CA GLY A 68 -13.15 1.44 -17.22
C GLY A 68 -12.39 0.94 -15.99
N SER A 69 -11.08 0.65 -16.13
CA SER A 69 -10.23 0.30 -14.99
C SER A 69 -10.04 1.48 -14.04
N PHE A 70 -9.91 2.69 -14.56
CA PHE A 70 -9.84 3.90 -13.73
C PHE A 70 -11.09 4.06 -12.88
N TYR A 71 -12.27 4.08 -13.50
CA TYR A 71 -13.55 4.27 -12.80
C TYR A 71 -13.96 3.08 -11.92
N HIS A 72 -13.35 1.92 -12.10
CA HIS A 72 -13.49 0.81 -11.16
C HIS A 72 -12.85 1.08 -9.80
N TYR A 73 -11.75 1.88 -9.76
CA TYR A 73 -11.01 2.18 -8.53
C TYR A 73 -11.23 3.58 -7.98
N PHE A 74 -11.57 4.54 -8.84
CA PHE A 74 -11.63 5.95 -8.51
C PHE A 74 -12.84 6.60 -9.17
N ASP A 75 -13.70 7.22 -8.39
CA ASP A 75 -14.91 7.88 -8.88
C ASP A 75 -14.59 9.19 -9.65
N SER A 76 -13.47 9.83 -9.30
CA SER A 76 -13.04 11.10 -9.86
C SER A 76 -11.53 11.29 -9.73
N LYS A 77 -11.00 12.35 -10.36
CA LYS A 77 -9.61 12.79 -10.16
C LYS A 77 -9.33 13.16 -8.69
N ASP A 78 -10.32 13.75 -7.99
CA ASP A 78 -10.18 14.10 -6.58
C ASP A 78 -9.98 12.88 -5.66
N SER A 79 -10.57 11.75 -6.01
CA SER A 79 -10.36 10.50 -5.24
C SER A 79 -8.93 9.98 -5.33
N LEU A 80 -8.14 10.41 -6.32
CA LEU A 80 -6.71 10.13 -6.39
C LEU A 80 -5.90 10.89 -5.34
N LEU A 81 -6.34 12.07 -4.90
CA LEU A 81 -5.67 12.80 -3.82
C LEU A 81 -5.65 11.97 -2.52
N THR A 82 -6.72 11.23 -2.26
CA THR A 82 -6.77 10.33 -1.11
C THR A 82 -5.84 9.13 -1.27
N SER A 83 -5.47 8.79 -2.51
CA SER A 83 -4.60 7.66 -2.82
C SER A 83 -3.13 7.89 -2.47
N LEU A 84 -2.71 9.14 -2.16
CA LEU A 84 -1.36 9.39 -1.62
C LEU A 84 -1.12 8.59 -0.35
N SER A 85 -2.17 8.32 0.40
CA SER A 85 -2.11 7.44 1.55
C SER A 85 -1.58 6.03 1.22
N TYR A 86 -1.89 5.50 0.03
CA TYR A 86 -1.39 4.19 -0.40
C TYR A 86 0.11 4.21 -0.72
N LEU A 87 0.61 5.28 -1.34
CA LEU A 87 2.05 5.43 -1.59
C LEU A 87 2.83 5.51 -0.27
N PHE A 88 2.28 6.20 0.71
CA PHE A 88 2.87 6.23 2.04
C PHE A 88 2.85 4.86 2.70
N ASP A 89 1.75 4.13 2.62
CA ASP A 89 1.66 2.79 3.19
C ASP A 89 2.64 1.81 2.50
N GLU A 90 2.79 1.86 1.17
CA GLU A 90 3.79 1.08 0.43
C GLU A 90 5.23 1.41 0.89
N LYS A 91 5.55 2.70 1.09
CA LYS A 91 6.86 3.10 1.62
C LYS A 91 7.10 2.60 3.05
N TYR A 92 6.09 2.65 3.90
CA TYR A 92 6.21 2.11 5.26
C TYR A 92 6.33 0.58 5.27
N GLU A 93 5.64 -0.15 4.38
CA GLU A 93 5.81 -1.58 4.20
C GLU A 93 7.25 -1.93 3.78
N GLU A 94 7.82 -1.18 2.82
CA GLU A 94 9.22 -1.31 2.42
C GLU A 94 10.18 -1.06 3.60
N LEU A 95 9.93 -0.01 4.38
CA LEU A 95 10.75 0.31 5.55
C LEU A 95 10.71 -0.76 6.63
N ILE A 96 9.56 -1.41 6.85
CA ILE A 96 9.45 -2.53 7.79
C ILE A 96 10.36 -3.70 7.37
N GLU A 97 10.48 -3.95 6.06
CA GLU A 97 11.29 -5.05 5.52
C GLU A 97 12.78 -4.72 5.44
N THR A 98 13.13 -3.45 5.22
CA THR A 98 14.52 -3.02 4.91
C THR A 98 15.21 -2.33 6.06
N MET A 99 14.48 -1.88 7.09
CA MET A 99 15.05 -1.17 8.23
C MET A 99 16.03 -2.05 9.01
N ASP A 100 17.22 -1.52 9.27
CA ASP A 100 18.21 -2.22 10.07
C ASP A 100 17.66 -2.48 11.50
N PRO A 101 17.51 -3.74 11.90
CA PRO A 101 16.97 -4.09 13.21
C PRO A 101 17.89 -3.65 14.37
N SER A 102 19.18 -3.39 14.11
CA SER A 102 20.15 -2.98 15.12
C SER A 102 20.06 -1.48 15.50
N LEU A 103 19.31 -0.69 14.74
CA LEU A 103 19.10 0.73 15.04
C LEU A 103 18.38 0.91 16.38
N SER A 104 18.78 1.94 17.13
CA SER A 104 18.01 2.34 18.31
C SER A 104 16.58 2.75 17.93
N PRO A 105 15.58 2.63 18.83
CA PRO A 105 14.22 3.07 18.54
C PRO A 105 14.12 4.52 18.07
N ILE A 106 14.96 5.40 18.58
CA ILE A 106 15.03 6.81 18.16
C ILE A 106 15.56 6.90 16.72
N ASP A 107 16.64 6.17 16.41
CA ASP A 107 17.20 6.17 15.06
C ASP A 107 16.23 5.57 14.04
N LYS A 108 15.45 4.54 14.42
CA LYS A 108 14.36 4.01 13.59
C LYS A 108 13.31 5.06 13.28
N LEU A 109 12.90 5.87 14.27
CA LEU A 109 11.93 6.98 14.06
C LEU A 109 12.51 8.06 13.15
N ILE A 110 13.78 8.43 13.34
CA ILE A 110 14.46 9.41 12.50
C ILE A 110 14.55 8.89 11.06
N HIS A 111 14.99 7.66 10.89
CA HIS A 111 15.10 7.02 9.58
C HIS A 111 13.75 6.95 8.87
N MET A 112 12.70 6.51 9.57
CA MET A 112 11.34 6.44 9.02
C MET A 112 10.85 7.79 8.52
N ASN A 113 11.04 8.86 9.29
CA ASN A 113 10.63 10.21 8.88
C ASN A 113 11.50 10.74 7.75
N HIS A 114 12.82 10.53 7.79
CA HIS A 114 13.73 10.94 6.73
C HIS A 114 13.32 10.32 5.38
N GLU A 115 13.12 9.03 5.32
CA GLU A 115 12.72 8.31 4.11
C GLU A 115 11.37 8.78 3.56
N LEU A 116 10.41 9.08 4.44
CA LEU A 116 9.13 9.65 4.03
C LEU A 116 9.31 11.04 3.42
N PHE A 117 10.07 11.93 4.08
CA PHE A 117 10.29 13.29 3.56
C PHE A 117 11.06 13.28 2.25
N MET A 118 12.06 12.41 2.09
CA MET A 118 12.78 12.21 0.83
C MET A 118 11.83 11.72 -0.28
N MET A 119 10.91 10.82 0.01
CA MET A 119 9.91 10.38 -0.95
C MET A 119 8.98 11.55 -1.34
N ILE A 120 8.49 12.32 -0.36
CA ILE A 120 7.62 13.49 -0.61
C ILE A 120 8.35 14.51 -1.49
N GLU A 121 9.58 14.88 -1.14
CA GLU A 121 10.37 15.87 -1.86
C GLU A 121 10.59 15.48 -3.33
N ASN A 122 10.81 14.19 -3.60
CA ASN A 122 11.06 13.69 -4.95
C ASN A 122 9.79 13.36 -5.75
N THR A 123 8.63 13.25 -5.10
CA THR A 123 7.41 12.72 -5.75
C THR A 123 6.23 13.70 -5.69
N VAL A 124 6.20 14.61 -4.73
CA VAL A 124 5.03 15.43 -4.42
C VAL A 124 5.39 16.92 -4.44
N SER A 125 4.73 17.71 -5.29
CA SER A 125 4.90 19.17 -5.23
C SER A 125 4.24 19.76 -3.97
N VAL A 126 4.76 20.90 -3.50
CA VAL A 126 4.19 21.63 -2.35
C VAL A 126 2.72 22.00 -2.60
N SER A 127 2.38 22.39 -3.84
CA SER A 127 1.00 22.69 -4.24
C SER A 127 0.09 21.49 -4.04
N LEU A 128 0.53 20.32 -4.47
CA LEU A 128 -0.22 19.08 -4.37
C LEU A 128 -0.39 18.63 -2.92
N LEU A 129 0.65 18.79 -2.10
CA LEU A 129 0.60 18.54 -0.66
C LEU A 129 -0.43 19.45 0.01
N SER A 130 -0.44 20.74 -0.35
CA SER A 130 -1.40 21.72 0.14
C SER A 130 -2.84 21.34 -0.23
N GLN A 131 -3.09 20.92 -1.46
CA GLN A 131 -4.42 20.45 -1.89
C GLN A 131 -4.86 19.20 -1.13
N LEU A 132 -3.94 18.23 -0.92
CA LEU A 132 -4.21 17.03 -0.15
C LEU A 132 -4.64 17.40 1.29
N PHE A 133 -3.87 18.22 1.99
CA PHE A 133 -4.21 18.64 3.36
C PHE A 133 -5.52 19.44 3.40
N SER A 134 -5.74 20.34 2.44
CA SER A 134 -6.99 21.10 2.35
C SER A 134 -8.19 20.18 2.15
N SER A 135 -8.06 19.16 1.29
CA SER A 135 -9.13 18.18 1.08
C SER A 135 -9.48 17.42 2.36
N GLN A 136 -8.49 17.04 3.17
CA GLN A 136 -8.69 16.33 4.44
C GLN A 136 -9.35 17.19 5.52
N LEU A 137 -9.19 18.52 5.45
CA LEU A 137 -9.80 19.46 6.40
C LEU A 137 -11.25 19.78 6.04
N VAL A 138 -11.57 19.86 4.74
CA VAL A 138 -12.87 20.31 4.24
C VAL A 138 -13.85 19.14 4.04
N THR A 139 -13.36 17.95 3.77
CA THR A 139 -14.20 16.78 3.48
C THR A 139 -14.96 16.32 4.72
N LYS A 140 -16.27 16.18 4.60
CA LYS A 140 -17.14 15.56 5.62
C LYS A 140 -17.05 14.01 5.63
N GLY A 141 -16.23 13.43 4.74
CA GLY A 141 -16.02 11.99 4.59
C GLY A 141 -14.89 11.43 5.44
N GLU A 142 -14.48 10.21 5.11
CA GLU A 142 -13.38 9.52 5.79
C GLU A 142 -12.05 10.26 5.61
N ARG A 143 -11.37 10.48 6.70
CA ARG A 143 -10.04 11.13 6.74
C ARG A 143 -8.96 10.06 6.68
N HIS A 144 -8.71 9.54 5.50
CA HIS A 144 -7.78 8.42 5.28
C HIS A 144 -6.38 8.62 5.87
N LEU A 145 -5.88 9.85 5.93
CA LEU A 145 -4.57 10.15 6.56
C LEU A 145 -4.56 9.95 8.08
N LEU A 146 -5.72 10.04 8.72
CA LEU A 146 -5.87 9.92 10.18
C LEU A 146 -6.42 8.57 10.63
N GLU A 147 -6.56 7.61 9.72
CA GLU A 147 -7.08 6.28 10.02
C GLU A 147 -6.11 5.49 10.93
N PRO A 148 -6.53 5.08 12.16
CA PRO A 148 -5.62 4.48 13.14
C PRO A 148 -5.00 3.14 12.71
N ASN A 149 -5.61 2.46 11.74
CA ASN A 149 -5.19 1.15 11.27
C ASN A 149 -4.10 1.18 10.17
N ARG A 150 -3.66 2.38 9.77
CA ARG A 150 -2.64 2.52 8.74
C ARG A 150 -1.28 2.01 9.18
N THR A 151 -0.48 1.60 8.20
CA THR A 151 0.87 1.06 8.39
C THR A 151 1.77 2.00 9.17
N TYR A 152 1.66 3.32 8.94
CA TYR A 152 2.36 4.35 9.73
C TYR A 152 2.14 4.20 11.24
N TYR A 153 0.87 4.17 11.68
CA TYR A 153 0.57 4.09 13.12
C TYR A 153 0.98 2.75 13.74
N LYS A 154 0.90 1.66 12.97
CA LYS A 154 1.37 0.34 13.41
C LYS A 154 2.87 0.34 13.63
N LEU A 155 3.64 0.85 12.66
CA LEU A 155 5.09 0.94 12.73
C LEU A 155 5.53 1.89 13.85
N LEU A 156 4.94 3.08 13.94
CA LEU A 156 5.22 4.05 14.99
C LEU A 156 4.98 3.45 16.38
N ARG A 157 3.87 2.77 16.58
CA ARG A 157 3.53 2.11 17.84
C ARG A 157 4.52 1.01 18.19
N GLN A 158 4.91 0.19 17.22
CA GLN A 158 5.88 -0.89 17.42
C GLN A 158 7.22 -0.33 17.89
N ILE A 159 7.77 0.69 17.20
CA ILE A 159 9.05 1.31 17.57
C ILE A 159 8.96 2.00 18.94
N THR A 160 7.84 2.64 19.26
CA THR A 160 7.64 3.28 20.56
C THR A 160 7.61 2.28 21.69
N ILE A 161 6.92 1.15 21.52
CA ILE A 161 6.88 0.06 22.54
C ILE A 161 8.29 -0.53 22.72
N GLU A 162 9.03 -0.75 21.63
CA GLU A 162 10.42 -1.21 21.69
C GLU A 162 11.29 -0.25 22.52
N GLY A 163 11.16 1.06 22.28
CA GLY A 163 11.87 2.08 23.05
C GLY A 163 11.54 2.09 24.52
N GLN A 164 10.27 1.93 24.87
CA GLN A 164 9.83 1.85 26.28
C GLN A 164 10.34 0.60 27.01
N GLN A 165 10.61 -0.50 26.28
CA GLN A 165 11.16 -1.73 26.85
C GLN A 165 12.67 -1.65 27.07
N GLN A 166 13.35 -0.78 26.36
CA GLN A 166 14.81 -0.60 26.47
C GLN A 166 15.22 0.45 27.52
N GLY A 167 14.25 1.17 28.09
CA GLY A 167 14.47 2.21 29.10
C GLY A 167 14.55 3.59 28.50
#